data_1e26d1da2e4d3a03eced758f9de64e81
#
_entry.id   1e26d1da2e4d3a03eced758f9de64e81
#
_cell.length_a   1.000
_cell.length_b   1.000
_cell.length_c   1.000
_cell.angle_alpha   90.00
_cell.angle_beta   90.00
_cell.angle_gamma   90.00
#
_symmetry.space_group_name_H-M   'P 1'
#
loop_
_entity.id
_entity.type
_entity.pdbx_description
1 polymer ?
#
loop_
_entity_poly.entity_id
_entity_poly.type
_entity_poly.pdbx_seq_one_letter_code
_entity_poly.pdbx_strand_id
1 'polypeptide(L)'
;MAINDVTRNLGPSASQSHTSEAIGHAEDLSKIITNIDPDMTFFMSRFGEGPDATSLNFSWLTEHLEPPKVNAQLEEHDYTSGRIGSLRGMSNHVQFFSKSGRVTDAQRKVAKIYSPDDEKAHLMKRVTKQMARDMEYAITKNTISRPENGSAPAMTGGVPFFMKSETIECTLETTGGVITTSSEHNMKTGDFVYFKATTVPTGLKVGEAYYIRLNDSDPLTKFKIYNTLQGAVEGLAADQVKPSTAGTDLVVELNNIVDLEGAADYTLDDINKGLEMVYRRGGNPTIAVMSAEKKRTFSKLITAATTINRGMKADRKLDLVATAVETDYGMITAETHRMYDHDRIDILDMNYWDIKWFDRVKEVTGLPKKGSYLEFVIEGGFGLQGTQPLASASILNIKR
;
A
#
# COMPACT_ATOMS: atom_id res chain seq x y z
N MET A 1 -25.80 31.25 37.43
CA MET A 1 -26.54 32.33 36.75
C MET A 1 -27.70 32.67 37.62
N ALA A 2 -27.66 33.86 38.17
CA ALA A 2 -28.63 34.27 39.22
C ALA A 2 -29.99 34.57 38.62
N ILE A 3 -31.04 34.12 39.31
CA ILE A 3 -32.45 34.33 39.03
C ILE A 3 -32.81 35.81 38.79
N ASN A 4 -31.90 36.73 39.10
CA ASN A 4 -32.11 38.17 39.02
C ASN A 4 -32.07 38.76 37.58
N ASP A 5 -31.57 38.03 36.61
CA ASP A 5 -31.56 38.53 35.22
C ASP A 5 -32.87 38.31 34.47
N VAL A 6 -33.70 37.36 34.95
CA VAL A 6 -35.00 37.06 34.33
C VAL A 6 -36.04 38.14 34.61
N THR A 7 -35.91 38.86 35.72
CA THR A 7 -36.88 39.89 36.12
C THR A 7 -36.65 41.25 35.50
N ARG A 8 -35.50 41.50 34.88
CA ARG A 8 -35.17 42.78 34.25
C ARG A 8 -35.87 43.03 32.92
N ASN A 9 -36.29 41.97 32.26
CA ASN A 9 -36.97 42.11 30.95
C ASN A 9 -38.48 42.17 31.01
N LEU A 10 -39.07 42.19 32.23
CA LEU A 10 -40.50 42.31 32.45
C LEU A 10 -40.92 43.73 32.88
N GLY A 11 -40.20 44.75 32.45
CA GLY A 11 -40.52 46.14 32.76
C GLY A 11 -41.86 46.57 32.19
N PRO A 12 -42.71 47.33 32.96
CA PRO A 12 -44.09 47.59 32.61
C PRO A 12 -44.35 48.65 31.55
N SER A 13 -43.39 49.05 30.74
CA SER A 13 -43.51 50.20 29.82
C SER A 13 -43.18 49.91 28.35
N ALA A 14 -43.04 48.67 27.92
CA ALA A 14 -42.78 48.41 26.51
C ALA A 14 -44.09 48.21 25.74
N SER A 15 -44.56 49.26 25.09
CA SER A 15 -45.68 49.21 24.15
C SER A 15 -45.31 48.55 22.80
N GLN A 16 -44.02 48.18 22.62
CA GLN A 16 -43.51 47.42 21.47
C GLN A 16 -42.44 46.43 21.96
N SER A 17 -42.76 45.16 21.94
CA SER A 17 -41.78 44.11 22.20
C SER A 17 -41.00 43.82 20.92
N HIS A 18 -39.70 44.12 20.92
CA HIS A 18 -38.83 43.66 19.87
C HIS A 18 -38.48 42.19 20.06
N THR A 19 -38.25 41.45 18.95
CA THR A 19 -37.90 40.01 18.96
C THR A 19 -36.65 39.71 19.81
N SER A 20 -35.74 40.69 19.94
CA SER A 20 -34.55 40.60 20.79
C SER A 20 -34.81 40.66 22.30
N GLU A 21 -36.03 41.15 22.73
CA GLU A 21 -36.42 41.28 24.14
C GLU A 21 -37.38 40.17 24.61
N ALA A 22 -37.83 39.31 23.69
CA ALA A 22 -38.77 38.24 24.01
C ALA A 22 -38.06 37.08 24.71
N ILE A 23 -38.58 36.72 25.89
CA ILE A 23 -38.13 35.55 26.64
C ILE A 23 -38.72 34.30 25.99
N GLY A 24 -37.87 33.33 25.69
CA GLY A 24 -38.31 32.03 25.15
C GLY A 24 -38.06 31.84 23.64
N HIS A 25 -37.36 32.76 22.96
CA HIS A 25 -36.86 32.48 21.63
C HIS A 25 -35.75 31.43 21.71
N ALA A 26 -35.95 30.30 21.07
CA ALA A 26 -34.88 29.34 20.85
C ALA A 26 -33.91 29.92 19.82
N GLU A 27 -32.61 29.91 20.13
CA GLU A 27 -31.60 30.20 19.14
C GLU A 27 -31.73 29.25 17.95
N ASP A 28 -31.70 29.80 16.74
CA ASP A 28 -31.73 29.00 15.51
C ASP A 28 -30.38 28.33 15.34
N LEU A 29 -30.21 27.18 15.96
CA LEU A 29 -29.05 26.34 15.83
C LEU A 29 -29.33 25.19 14.90
N SER A 30 -28.47 25.03 13.90
CA SER A 30 -28.57 23.94 12.96
C SER A 30 -28.46 22.58 13.67
N LYS A 31 -29.45 21.71 13.45
CA LYS A 31 -29.43 20.31 13.90
C LYS A 31 -28.37 19.47 13.17
N ILE A 32 -27.70 20.04 12.16
CA ILE A 32 -26.70 19.36 11.35
C ILE A 32 -25.34 19.52 12.01
N ILE A 33 -24.80 18.44 12.50
CA ILE A 33 -23.42 18.39 12.99
C ILE A 33 -22.50 18.21 11.78
N THR A 34 -21.70 19.26 11.48
CA THR A 34 -20.71 19.18 10.42
C THR A 34 -19.45 18.51 10.96
N ASN A 35 -19.01 17.47 10.28
CA ASN A 35 -17.77 16.78 10.59
C ASN A 35 -16.68 17.21 9.60
N ILE A 36 -15.56 17.74 10.10
CA ILE A 36 -14.42 18.17 9.30
C ILE A 36 -13.51 16.98 8.95
N ASP A 37 -13.66 15.87 9.68
CA ASP A 37 -12.85 14.68 9.44
C ASP A 37 -13.17 14.06 8.06
N PRO A 38 -12.18 13.96 7.17
CA PRO A 38 -12.38 13.36 5.87
C PRO A 38 -12.64 11.87 6.00
N ASP A 39 -13.57 11.38 5.19
CA ASP A 39 -13.71 9.94 4.97
C ASP A 39 -12.47 9.46 4.19
N MET A 40 -11.70 8.55 4.79
CA MET A 40 -10.47 8.05 4.21
C MET A 40 -10.53 6.54 4.13
N THR A 41 -11.06 6.06 3.03
CA THR A 41 -11.16 4.63 2.71
C THR A 41 -10.67 4.37 1.29
N PHE A 42 -9.50 4.93 0.96
CA PHE A 42 -8.94 4.91 -0.39
C PHE A 42 -8.68 3.48 -0.87
N PHE A 43 -7.93 2.71 -0.09
CA PHE A 43 -7.61 1.33 -0.43
C PHE A 43 -8.81 0.41 -0.25
N MET A 44 -9.57 0.57 0.85
CA MET A 44 -10.79 -0.20 1.10
C MET A 44 -11.84 -0.08 -0.01
N SER A 45 -11.85 1.03 -0.76
CA SER A 45 -12.80 1.26 -1.84
C SER A 45 -12.27 0.87 -3.23
N ARG A 46 -10.97 0.63 -3.38
CA ARG A 46 -10.33 0.38 -4.68
C ARG A 46 -9.74 -1.01 -4.83
N PHE A 47 -9.34 -1.63 -3.73
CA PHE A 47 -8.90 -3.02 -3.75
C PHE A 47 -10.08 -3.95 -4.06
N GLY A 48 -9.79 -5.05 -4.73
CA GLY A 48 -10.77 -6.08 -5.01
C GLY A 48 -11.27 -6.75 -3.72
N GLU A 49 -12.45 -7.35 -3.78
CA GLU A 49 -12.91 -8.27 -2.76
C GLU A 49 -12.60 -9.70 -3.21
N GLY A 50 -11.67 -10.33 -2.52
CA GLY A 50 -11.37 -11.74 -2.70
C GLY A 50 -12.41 -12.63 -2.00
N PRO A 51 -12.37 -13.95 -2.22
CA PRO A 51 -13.22 -14.90 -1.48
C PRO A 51 -12.95 -14.78 0.02
N ASP A 52 -14.01 -14.91 0.82
CA ASP A 52 -13.93 -14.78 2.28
C ASP A 52 -12.90 -15.72 2.89
N ALA A 53 -12.19 -15.29 3.91
CA ALA A 53 -11.19 -16.08 4.60
C ALA A 53 -11.89 -17.14 5.47
N THR A 54 -11.49 -18.39 5.36
CA THR A 54 -12.01 -19.52 6.15
C THR A 54 -11.15 -19.84 7.37
N SER A 55 -9.96 -19.23 7.46
CA SER A 55 -9.00 -19.42 8.54
C SER A 55 -8.37 -18.09 8.95
N LEU A 56 -7.90 -18.00 10.20
CA LEU A 56 -7.19 -16.83 10.72
C LEU A 56 -5.83 -16.61 10.05
N ASN A 57 -5.22 -17.69 9.58
CA ASN A 57 -4.05 -17.64 8.71
C ASN A 57 -4.49 -18.14 7.34
N PHE A 58 -4.47 -17.28 6.35
CA PHE A 58 -4.78 -17.64 4.97
C PHE A 58 -3.52 -17.57 4.11
N SER A 59 -3.38 -18.56 3.25
CA SER A 59 -2.24 -18.68 2.35
C SER A 59 -2.72 -18.83 0.91
N TRP A 60 -1.86 -18.44 -0.01
CA TRP A 60 -2.09 -18.61 -1.45
C TRP A 60 -0.78 -18.97 -2.14
N LEU A 61 -0.91 -19.52 -3.32
CA LEU A 61 0.22 -19.95 -4.12
C LEU A 61 0.36 -19.00 -5.32
N THR A 62 1.59 -18.61 -5.62
CA THR A 62 1.93 -17.87 -6.83
C THR A 62 2.78 -18.76 -7.72
N GLU A 63 2.56 -18.65 -9.02
CA GLU A 63 3.28 -19.37 -10.04
C GLU A 63 3.88 -18.38 -11.04
N HIS A 64 5.10 -18.65 -11.48
CA HIS A 64 5.73 -17.93 -12.57
C HIS A 64 5.90 -18.88 -13.75
N LEU A 65 5.55 -18.40 -14.93
CA LEU A 65 5.82 -19.14 -16.16
C LEU A 65 7.32 -19.19 -16.43
N GLU A 66 7.77 -20.24 -17.11
CA GLU A 66 9.14 -20.25 -17.64
C GLU A 66 9.32 -19.11 -18.67
N PRO A 67 10.50 -18.47 -18.70
CA PRO A 67 10.78 -17.47 -19.70
C PRO A 67 10.76 -18.08 -21.11
N PRO A 68 10.39 -17.28 -22.13
CA PRO A 68 10.39 -17.76 -23.50
C PRO A 68 11.81 -18.15 -23.93
N LYS A 69 11.93 -19.29 -24.61
CA LYS A 69 13.17 -19.82 -25.15
C LYS A 69 12.98 -20.28 -26.58
N VAL A 70 14.08 -20.41 -27.30
CA VAL A 70 14.05 -21.05 -28.62
C VAL A 70 13.62 -22.52 -28.43
N ASN A 71 12.44 -22.88 -28.95
CA ASN A 71 11.86 -24.20 -28.84
C ASN A 71 11.65 -24.83 -30.23
N ALA A 72 12.58 -24.61 -31.13
CA ALA A 72 12.61 -25.27 -32.43
C ALA A 72 13.10 -26.68 -32.25
N GLN A 73 12.36 -27.68 -32.75
CA GLN A 73 12.65 -29.09 -32.63
C GLN A 73 12.84 -29.70 -34.04
N LEU A 74 13.59 -30.77 -34.10
CA LEU A 74 13.68 -31.57 -35.31
C LEU A 74 12.37 -32.36 -35.51
N GLU A 75 12.06 -32.75 -36.75
CA GLU A 75 10.85 -33.50 -37.09
C GLU A 75 10.77 -34.84 -36.34
N GLU A 76 11.91 -35.51 -36.15
CA GLU A 76 12.04 -36.75 -35.36
C GLU A 76 12.78 -36.44 -34.05
N HIS A 77 12.11 -35.82 -33.06
CA HIS A 77 12.69 -35.59 -31.75
C HIS A 77 12.01 -36.40 -30.66
N ASP A 78 12.78 -36.83 -29.68
CA ASP A 78 12.25 -37.48 -28.48
C ASP A 78 11.69 -36.46 -27.49
N TYR A 79 10.50 -36.76 -26.95
CA TYR A 79 9.89 -35.88 -25.92
C TYR A 79 10.66 -36.00 -24.60
N THR A 80 11.23 -34.92 -24.15
CA THR A 80 11.82 -34.80 -22.82
C THR A 80 10.86 -34.06 -21.90
N SER A 81 10.36 -34.74 -20.87
CA SER A 81 9.53 -34.09 -19.85
C SER A 81 10.40 -33.27 -18.90
N GLY A 82 10.22 -31.96 -18.92
CA GLY A 82 10.83 -31.05 -17.95
C GLY A 82 10.06 -31.05 -16.62
N ARG A 83 10.74 -30.69 -15.55
CA ARG A 83 10.12 -30.49 -14.24
C ARG A 83 9.35 -29.16 -14.27
N ILE A 84 8.05 -29.19 -14.00
CA ILE A 84 7.24 -27.98 -13.83
C ILE A 84 7.78 -27.19 -12.62
N GLY A 85 7.90 -25.87 -12.76
CA GLY A 85 8.47 -25.02 -11.74
C GLY A 85 7.76 -25.11 -10.39
N SER A 86 8.48 -24.82 -9.31
CA SER A 86 7.93 -24.81 -7.95
C SER A 86 6.95 -23.66 -7.74
N LEU A 87 5.89 -23.90 -7.00
CA LEU A 87 4.95 -22.88 -6.53
C LEU A 87 5.56 -22.12 -5.34
N ARG A 88 5.36 -20.81 -5.27
CA ARG A 88 5.75 -20.00 -4.11
C ARG A 88 4.52 -19.79 -3.24
N GLY A 89 4.60 -20.20 -1.97
CA GLY A 89 3.57 -19.95 -0.96
C GLY A 89 3.73 -18.58 -0.34
N MET A 90 2.64 -17.85 -0.24
CA MET A 90 2.54 -16.61 0.52
C MET A 90 1.42 -16.74 1.55
N SER A 91 1.53 -16.03 2.67
CA SER A 91 0.53 -16.07 3.73
C SER A 91 0.36 -14.71 4.40
N ASN A 92 -0.82 -14.49 4.97
CA ASN A 92 -1.12 -13.34 5.81
C ASN A 92 -2.13 -13.75 6.90
N HIS A 93 -2.27 -12.90 7.92
CA HIS A 93 -3.16 -13.15 9.06
C HIS A 93 -4.35 -12.20 9.01
N VAL A 94 -5.47 -12.69 9.57
CA VAL A 94 -6.66 -11.85 9.78
C VAL A 94 -6.44 -10.98 11.01
N GLN A 95 -6.81 -9.71 10.92
CA GLN A 95 -6.84 -8.77 12.03
C GLN A 95 -8.28 -8.46 12.40
N PHE A 96 -8.60 -8.54 13.68
CA PHE A 96 -9.91 -8.18 14.20
C PHE A 96 -9.94 -6.72 14.65
N PHE A 97 -11.07 -6.09 14.39
CA PHE A 97 -11.35 -4.72 14.74
C PHE A 97 -12.65 -4.67 15.54
N SER A 98 -12.65 -3.93 16.63
CA SER A 98 -13.86 -3.69 17.40
C SER A 98 -13.90 -2.26 17.90
N LYS A 99 -15.08 -1.66 17.89
CA LYS A 99 -15.35 -0.37 18.53
C LYS A 99 -16.69 -0.39 19.24
N SER A 100 -16.71 0.16 20.43
CA SER A 100 -17.92 0.27 21.22
C SER A 100 -18.35 1.71 21.40
N GLY A 101 -19.64 1.90 21.62
CA GLY A 101 -20.22 3.16 22.03
C GLY A 101 -21.34 2.92 23.03
N ARG A 102 -21.61 3.90 23.86
CA ARG A 102 -22.71 3.85 24.83
C ARG A 102 -23.48 5.17 24.87
N VAL A 103 -24.78 5.06 25.06
CA VAL A 103 -25.69 6.20 25.26
C VAL A 103 -26.48 5.98 26.53
N THR A 104 -26.54 6.96 27.41
CA THR A 104 -27.31 6.83 28.66
C THR A 104 -28.80 6.92 28.40
N ASP A 105 -29.60 6.20 29.19
CA ASP A 105 -31.06 6.26 29.07
C ASP A 105 -31.59 7.67 29.35
N ALA A 106 -30.95 8.44 30.25
CA ALA A 106 -31.25 9.82 30.52
C ALA A 106 -31.04 10.70 29.26
N GLN A 107 -29.92 10.58 28.59
CA GLN A 107 -29.58 11.33 27.37
C GLN A 107 -30.59 11.05 26.23
N ARG A 108 -31.10 9.82 26.14
CA ARG A 108 -32.12 9.45 25.15
C ARG A 108 -33.50 10.04 25.44
N LYS A 109 -33.82 10.31 26.72
CA LYS A 109 -35.13 10.82 27.15
C LYS A 109 -35.23 12.34 27.23
N VAL A 110 -34.11 13.04 27.37
CA VAL A 110 -34.05 14.49 27.44
C VAL A 110 -34.48 15.09 26.10
N ALA A 111 -35.38 16.07 26.13
CA ALA A 111 -35.74 16.83 24.95
C ALA A 111 -34.53 17.56 24.40
N LYS A 112 -34.20 17.32 23.14
CA LYS A 112 -33.00 17.80 22.48
C LYS A 112 -33.34 18.95 21.55
N ILE A 113 -32.74 20.10 21.80
CA ILE A 113 -32.86 21.26 20.91
C ILE A 113 -31.78 21.20 19.81
N TYR A 114 -30.62 20.64 20.11
CA TYR A 114 -29.40 20.72 19.25
C TYR A 114 -28.76 19.37 18.94
N SER A 115 -29.46 18.27 19.18
CA SER A 115 -28.89 16.91 18.98
C SER A 115 -29.74 16.14 17.97
N PRO A 116 -29.16 15.17 17.26
CA PRO A 116 -29.89 14.27 16.37
C PRO A 116 -31.04 13.58 17.11
N ASP A 117 -32.18 13.37 16.44
CA ASP A 117 -33.35 12.73 17.02
C ASP A 117 -33.05 11.31 17.51
N ASP A 118 -32.23 10.56 16.79
CA ASP A 118 -31.67 9.24 17.22
C ASP A 118 -30.20 9.32 17.47
N GLU A 119 -29.81 9.49 18.72
CA GLU A 119 -28.41 9.59 19.14
C GLU A 119 -27.64 8.28 18.99
N LYS A 120 -28.30 7.12 19.18
CA LYS A 120 -27.68 5.81 18.97
C LYS A 120 -27.28 5.66 17.51
N ALA A 121 -28.18 5.94 16.58
CA ALA A 121 -27.92 5.83 15.15
C ALA A 121 -26.82 6.79 14.70
N HIS A 122 -26.82 8.03 15.19
CA HIS A 122 -25.76 9.00 14.90
C HIS A 122 -24.39 8.53 15.43
N LEU A 123 -24.33 8.08 16.68
CA LEU A 123 -23.10 7.59 17.29
C LEU A 123 -22.59 6.32 16.59
N MET A 124 -23.49 5.39 16.23
CA MET A 124 -23.15 4.20 15.46
C MET A 124 -22.54 4.57 14.12
N LYS A 125 -23.15 5.47 13.36
CA LYS A 125 -22.59 5.96 12.08
C LYS A 125 -21.19 6.56 12.24
N ARG A 126 -20.99 7.34 13.31
CA ARG A 126 -19.67 7.92 13.64
C ARG A 126 -18.63 6.84 13.96
N VAL A 127 -18.99 5.86 14.80
CA VAL A 127 -18.12 4.76 15.21
C VAL A 127 -17.75 3.87 14.01
N THR A 128 -18.71 3.59 13.10
CA THR A 128 -18.45 2.83 11.87
C THR A 128 -17.44 3.55 10.98
N LYS A 129 -17.56 4.87 10.80
CA LYS A 129 -16.57 5.66 10.06
C LYS A 129 -15.18 5.63 10.70
N GLN A 130 -15.12 5.70 12.03
CA GLN A 130 -13.86 5.59 12.76
C GLN A 130 -13.21 4.21 12.58
N MET A 131 -14.01 3.15 12.58
CA MET A 131 -13.55 1.79 12.36
C MET A 131 -13.01 1.61 10.94
N ALA A 132 -13.70 2.13 9.93
CA ALA A 132 -13.22 2.12 8.54
C ALA A 132 -11.87 2.83 8.39
N ARG A 133 -11.65 3.93 9.12
CA ARG A 133 -10.33 4.61 9.16
C ARG A 133 -9.25 3.77 9.83
N ASP A 134 -9.58 3.01 10.87
CA ASP A 134 -8.61 2.11 11.53
C ASP A 134 -8.24 0.93 10.61
N MET A 135 -9.22 0.43 9.85
CA MET A 135 -8.96 -0.60 8.83
C MET A 135 -8.05 -0.07 7.72
N GLU A 136 -8.33 1.12 7.20
CA GLU A 136 -7.47 1.80 6.22
C GLU A 136 -6.05 2.05 6.77
N TYR A 137 -5.94 2.40 8.05
CA TYR A 137 -4.66 2.55 8.73
C TYR A 137 -3.87 1.25 8.74
N ALA A 138 -4.53 0.12 9.01
CA ALA A 138 -3.88 -1.19 9.01
C ALA A 138 -3.33 -1.54 7.61
N ILE A 139 -4.07 -1.26 6.54
CA ILE A 139 -3.61 -1.47 5.16
C ILE A 139 -2.39 -0.60 4.84
N THR A 140 -2.39 0.65 5.31
CA THR A 140 -1.38 1.66 4.94
C THR A 140 -0.10 1.56 5.75
N LYS A 141 -0.18 1.11 7.01
CA LYS A 141 0.92 1.23 7.98
C LYS A 141 1.50 -0.08 8.48
N ASN A 142 0.76 -1.19 8.41
CA ASN A 142 1.25 -2.44 8.97
C ASN A 142 2.44 -2.98 8.14
N THR A 143 3.61 -3.00 8.75
CA THR A 143 4.85 -3.53 8.17
C THR A 143 5.09 -5.00 8.50
N ILE A 144 4.31 -5.57 9.42
CA ILE A 144 4.43 -6.95 9.89
C ILE A 144 3.09 -7.68 9.81
N SER A 145 3.17 -8.98 9.54
CA SER A 145 2.06 -9.93 9.69
C SER A 145 2.39 -10.87 10.83
N ARG A 146 1.48 -11.04 11.79
CA ARG A 146 1.69 -11.95 12.92
C ARG A 146 0.40 -12.58 13.41
N PRO A 147 0.44 -13.84 13.89
CA PRO A 147 -0.68 -14.46 14.58
C PRO A 147 -0.85 -13.87 15.99
N GLU A 148 -1.99 -14.09 16.59
CA GLU A 148 -2.21 -13.87 18.02
C GLU A 148 -1.38 -14.84 18.84
N ASN A 149 -0.77 -14.36 19.92
CA ASN A 149 0.05 -15.18 20.82
C ASN A 149 -0.31 -15.01 22.30
N GLY A 150 -1.52 -14.55 22.62
CA GLY A 150 -2.00 -14.30 23.99
C GLY A 150 -1.49 -13.01 24.63
N SER A 151 -0.35 -12.49 24.21
CA SER A 151 0.18 -11.20 24.68
C SER A 151 0.05 -10.09 23.66
N ALA A 152 0.05 -10.45 22.37
CA ALA A 152 -0.07 -9.50 21.27
C ALA A 152 -1.20 -9.92 20.33
N PRO A 153 -2.06 -8.98 19.87
CA PRO A 153 -3.15 -9.27 18.96
C PRO A 153 -2.62 -9.70 17.59
N ALA A 154 -3.44 -10.43 16.84
CA ALA A 154 -3.16 -10.73 15.44
C ALA A 154 -3.09 -9.41 14.64
N MET A 155 -2.16 -9.34 13.70
CA MET A 155 -2.01 -8.21 12.79
C MET A 155 -1.97 -8.70 11.36
N THR A 156 -2.76 -8.08 10.49
CA THR A 156 -2.64 -8.27 9.05
C THR A 156 -1.46 -7.46 8.52
N GLY A 157 -0.68 -8.05 7.63
CA GLY A 157 0.33 -7.29 6.88
C GLY A 157 -0.38 -6.36 5.89
N GLY A 158 -0.01 -5.09 5.89
CA GLY A 158 -0.50 -4.07 4.95
C GLY A 158 0.33 -4.01 3.66
N VAL A 159 0.11 -2.99 2.84
CA VAL A 159 0.93 -2.73 1.64
C VAL A 159 2.42 -2.67 1.98
N PRO A 160 2.86 -2.00 3.08
CA PRO A 160 4.27 -1.96 3.45
C PRO A 160 4.87 -3.33 3.82
N PHE A 161 4.06 -4.28 4.27
CA PHE A 161 4.53 -5.63 4.56
C PHE A 161 4.96 -6.37 3.29
N PHE A 162 4.16 -6.26 2.22
CA PHE A 162 4.45 -6.90 0.94
C PHE A 162 5.48 -6.15 0.10
N MET A 163 5.54 -4.82 0.27
CA MET A 163 6.39 -3.91 -0.49
C MET A 163 7.56 -3.41 0.36
N LYS A 164 8.24 -4.33 1.03
CA LYS A 164 9.47 -4.05 1.78
C LYS A 164 10.69 -4.48 0.97
N SER A 165 11.84 -3.84 1.23
CA SER A 165 13.12 -4.32 0.72
C SER A 165 13.40 -5.71 1.30
N GLU A 166 13.62 -6.67 0.42
CA GLU A 166 13.99 -8.04 0.76
C GLU A 166 15.34 -8.32 0.13
N THR A 167 16.38 -8.19 0.92
CA THR A 167 17.76 -8.37 0.49
C THR A 167 18.33 -9.64 1.05
N ILE A 168 19.11 -10.36 0.24
CA ILE A 168 19.87 -11.52 0.66
C ILE A 168 21.36 -11.21 0.48
N GLU A 169 22.14 -11.38 1.54
CA GLU A 169 23.60 -11.29 1.46
C GLU A 169 24.15 -12.37 0.54
N CYS A 170 25.09 -12.00 -0.28
CA CYS A 170 25.71 -12.92 -1.21
C CYS A 170 27.22 -12.75 -1.30
N THR A 171 27.87 -13.84 -1.63
CA THR A 171 29.29 -13.89 -1.89
C THR A 171 29.54 -14.25 -3.35
N LEU A 172 30.53 -13.61 -3.96
CA LEU A 172 30.88 -13.80 -5.35
C LEU A 172 32.15 -14.65 -5.47
N GLU A 173 32.04 -15.75 -6.18
CA GLU A 173 33.22 -16.51 -6.63
C GLU A 173 33.79 -15.88 -7.91
N THR A 174 34.96 -15.29 -7.82
CA THR A 174 35.60 -14.63 -8.97
C THR A 174 36.00 -15.63 -10.07
N THR A 175 36.23 -16.88 -9.71
CA THR A 175 36.51 -17.97 -10.66
C THR A 175 35.20 -18.62 -11.08
N GLY A 176 34.69 -18.29 -12.27
CA GLY A 176 33.42 -18.85 -12.79
C GLY A 176 32.22 -17.92 -12.68
N GLY A 177 32.30 -16.84 -11.90
CA GLY A 177 31.22 -15.86 -11.77
C GLY A 177 29.94 -16.44 -11.12
N VAL A 178 30.12 -17.36 -10.16
CA VAL A 178 29.06 -17.94 -9.38
C VAL A 178 28.78 -17.05 -8.16
N ILE A 179 27.52 -16.73 -7.94
CA ILE A 179 27.06 -16.01 -6.76
C ILE A 179 26.42 -17.01 -5.83
N THR A 180 26.80 -16.98 -4.56
CA THR A 180 26.27 -17.83 -3.49
C THR A 180 25.55 -16.93 -2.49
N THR A 181 24.27 -17.21 -2.22
CA THR A 181 23.45 -16.49 -1.24
C THR A 181 23.59 -17.12 0.14
N SER A 182 23.42 -16.30 1.18
CA SER A 182 23.47 -16.75 2.59
C SER A 182 22.25 -17.57 3.00
N SER A 183 21.15 -17.49 2.24
CA SER A 183 19.90 -18.23 2.44
C SER A 183 19.31 -18.65 1.10
N GLU A 184 18.34 -19.55 1.13
CA GLU A 184 17.59 -19.95 -0.06
C GLU A 184 16.89 -18.74 -0.69
N HIS A 185 17.10 -18.54 -1.99
CA HIS A 185 16.62 -17.35 -2.68
C HIS A 185 15.30 -17.52 -3.42
N ASN A 186 14.80 -18.76 -3.58
CA ASN A 186 13.55 -19.08 -4.28
C ASN A 186 13.38 -18.47 -5.69
N MET A 187 14.47 -18.02 -6.32
CA MET A 187 14.49 -17.48 -7.67
C MET A 187 14.53 -18.59 -8.72
N LYS A 188 14.18 -18.27 -9.96
CA LYS A 188 14.20 -19.18 -11.10
C LYS A 188 15.12 -18.65 -12.19
N THR A 189 15.58 -19.56 -13.08
CA THR A 189 16.31 -19.15 -14.28
C THR A 189 15.44 -18.24 -15.14
N GLY A 190 15.99 -17.09 -15.50
CA GLY A 190 15.30 -16.03 -16.25
C GLY A 190 14.73 -14.91 -15.38
N ASP A 191 14.68 -15.07 -14.06
CA ASP A 191 14.38 -13.95 -13.17
C ASP A 191 15.50 -12.91 -13.26
N PHE A 192 15.20 -11.67 -12.93
CA PHE A 192 16.21 -10.63 -12.86
C PHE A 192 16.34 -10.10 -11.43
N VAL A 193 17.52 -9.64 -11.11
CA VAL A 193 17.90 -9.14 -9.79
C VAL A 193 18.66 -7.82 -9.91
N TYR A 194 18.58 -7.05 -8.85
CA TYR A 194 19.38 -5.85 -8.66
C TYR A 194 20.39 -6.07 -7.54
N PHE A 195 21.58 -5.55 -7.71
CA PHE A 195 22.63 -5.65 -6.70
C PHE A 195 22.84 -4.31 -6.00
N LYS A 196 23.08 -4.38 -4.70
CA LYS A 196 23.61 -3.30 -3.88
C LYS A 196 24.92 -3.78 -3.26
N ALA A 197 25.91 -2.91 -3.13
CA ALA A 197 27.18 -3.23 -2.52
C ALA A 197 27.86 -1.96 -1.99
N THR A 198 28.55 -2.06 -0.87
CA THR A 198 29.41 -0.97 -0.37
C THR A 198 30.62 -0.77 -1.29
N THR A 199 31.28 -1.87 -1.70
CA THR A 199 32.30 -1.83 -2.75
C THR A 199 31.82 -2.70 -3.90
N VAL A 200 31.59 -2.07 -5.06
CA VAL A 200 31.04 -2.75 -6.24
C VAL A 200 32.10 -3.66 -6.87
N PRO A 201 31.80 -4.95 -7.11
CA PRO A 201 32.67 -5.85 -7.85
C PRO A 201 32.96 -5.29 -9.26
N THR A 202 34.22 -5.38 -9.70
CA THR A 202 34.60 -4.93 -11.04
C THR A 202 33.89 -5.76 -12.11
N GLY A 203 33.13 -5.09 -13.00
CA GLY A 203 32.32 -5.75 -14.03
C GLY A 203 30.86 -5.89 -13.67
N LEU A 204 30.45 -5.45 -12.46
CA LEU A 204 29.08 -5.37 -12.02
C LEU A 204 28.72 -3.91 -11.85
N LYS A 205 27.47 -3.52 -12.14
CA LYS A 205 26.97 -2.17 -11.92
C LYS A 205 25.78 -2.20 -10.97
N VAL A 206 25.81 -1.35 -9.97
CA VAL A 206 24.69 -1.21 -9.02
C VAL A 206 23.50 -0.56 -9.71
N GLY A 207 22.30 -1.10 -9.46
CA GLY A 207 21.08 -0.59 -10.03
C GLY A 207 20.78 -1.00 -11.47
N GLU A 208 21.63 -1.78 -12.12
CA GLU A 208 21.30 -2.46 -13.37
C GLU A 208 20.66 -3.83 -13.08
N ALA A 209 19.75 -4.24 -13.97
CA ALA A 209 19.10 -5.55 -13.88
C ALA A 209 19.97 -6.61 -14.54
N TYR A 210 20.22 -7.70 -13.81
CA TYR A 210 20.90 -8.88 -14.32
C TYR A 210 19.97 -10.07 -14.29
N TYR A 211 19.97 -10.86 -15.37
CA TYR A 211 19.20 -12.10 -15.45
C TYR A 211 19.99 -13.23 -14.81
N ILE A 212 19.29 -14.09 -14.08
CA ILE A 212 19.91 -15.18 -13.36
C ILE A 212 19.72 -16.52 -14.08
N ARG A 213 20.71 -17.39 -13.93
CA ARG A 213 20.63 -18.81 -14.24
C ARG A 213 21.02 -19.59 -13.00
N LEU A 214 20.15 -20.47 -12.57
CA LEU A 214 20.43 -21.35 -11.43
C LEU A 214 21.61 -22.25 -11.72
N ASN A 215 22.40 -22.55 -10.70
CA ASN A 215 23.49 -23.51 -10.81
C ASN A 215 22.94 -24.93 -10.65
N ASP A 216 23.29 -25.83 -11.57
CA ASP A 216 22.78 -27.21 -11.56
C ASP A 216 23.24 -28.00 -10.31
N SER A 217 24.34 -27.60 -9.68
CA SER A 217 24.87 -28.28 -8.48
C SER A 217 24.12 -27.89 -7.20
N ASP A 218 23.66 -26.65 -7.09
CA ASP A 218 22.94 -26.10 -5.94
C ASP A 218 22.00 -24.97 -6.39
N PRO A 219 20.82 -25.32 -6.89
CA PRO A 219 19.90 -24.33 -7.48
C PRO A 219 19.18 -23.47 -6.43
N LEU A 220 19.30 -23.76 -5.14
CA LEU A 220 18.60 -23.02 -4.08
C LEU A 220 19.42 -21.84 -3.56
N THR A 221 20.75 -21.95 -3.60
CA THR A 221 21.66 -20.94 -3.04
C THR A 221 22.68 -20.41 -4.05
N LYS A 222 22.85 -21.05 -5.22
CA LYS A 222 23.86 -20.65 -6.20
C LYS A 222 23.26 -20.33 -7.56
N PHE A 223 23.70 -19.21 -8.13
CA PHE A 223 23.31 -18.81 -9.47
C PHE A 223 24.43 -18.06 -10.19
N LYS A 224 24.28 -17.90 -11.50
CA LYS A 224 25.13 -17.09 -12.38
C LYS A 224 24.31 -15.94 -12.95
N ILE A 225 24.97 -14.85 -13.31
CA ILE A 225 24.32 -13.65 -13.85
C ILE A 225 24.67 -13.40 -15.30
N TYR A 226 23.71 -12.88 -16.04
CA TYR A 226 23.77 -12.62 -17.46
C TYR A 226 23.19 -11.24 -17.79
N ASN A 227 23.71 -10.63 -18.85
CA ASN A 227 23.20 -9.33 -19.33
C ASN A 227 21.86 -9.46 -20.06
N THR A 228 21.58 -10.62 -20.66
CA THR A 228 20.38 -10.84 -21.47
C THR A 228 19.56 -12.02 -20.93
N LEU A 229 18.24 -11.97 -21.12
CA LEU A 229 17.36 -13.07 -20.77
C LEU A 229 17.71 -14.34 -21.54
N GLN A 230 17.97 -14.22 -22.85
CA GLN A 230 18.36 -15.35 -23.69
C GLN A 230 19.66 -15.98 -23.21
N GLY A 231 20.68 -15.15 -22.86
CA GLY A 231 21.94 -15.62 -22.30
C GLY A 231 21.77 -16.42 -21.01
N ALA A 232 20.87 -15.98 -20.13
CA ALA A 232 20.55 -16.70 -18.90
C ALA A 232 19.83 -18.03 -19.16
N VAL A 233 18.85 -18.06 -20.05
CA VAL A 233 18.06 -19.26 -20.35
C VAL A 233 18.89 -20.31 -21.07
N GLU A 234 19.66 -19.91 -22.07
CA GLU A 234 20.49 -20.81 -22.89
C GLU A 234 21.88 -21.07 -22.28
N GLY A 235 22.31 -20.25 -21.33
CA GLY A 235 23.63 -20.37 -20.68
C GLY A 235 24.79 -19.92 -21.58
N LEU A 236 24.55 -18.87 -22.39
CA LEU A 236 25.55 -18.37 -23.33
C LEU A 236 26.73 -17.72 -22.60
N ALA A 237 27.92 -18.28 -22.78
CA ALA A 237 29.13 -17.79 -22.10
C ALA A 237 29.51 -16.35 -22.49
N ALA A 238 29.08 -15.88 -23.67
CA ALA A 238 29.35 -14.51 -24.13
C ALA A 238 28.58 -13.45 -23.33
N ASP A 239 27.36 -13.78 -22.83
CA ASP A 239 26.50 -12.88 -22.09
C ASP A 239 26.68 -13.02 -20.57
N GLN A 240 27.46 -14.01 -20.12
CA GLN A 240 27.72 -14.23 -18.70
C GLN A 240 28.58 -13.11 -18.15
N VAL A 241 28.08 -12.45 -17.08
CA VAL A 241 28.86 -11.49 -16.32
C VAL A 241 29.76 -12.23 -15.34
N LYS A 242 31.06 -12.00 -15.44
CA LYS A 242 32.09 -12.59 -14.57
C LYS A 242 32.85 -11.47 -13.87
N PRO A 243 32.36 -11.01 -12.70
CA PRO A 243 33.10 -9.99 -11.97
C PRO A 243 34.48 -10.46 -11.57
N SER A 244 35.48 -9.59 -11.67
CA SER A 244 36.85 -9.93 -11.38
C SER A 244 37.27 -9.71 -9.92
N THR A 245 36.49 -9.00 -9.15
CA THR A 245 36.68 -8.76 -7.70
C THR A 245 35.44 -9.15 -6.92
N ALA A 246 35.61 -9.60 -5.67
CA ALA A 246 34.49 -10.07 -4.86
C ALA A 246 33.58 -8.95 -4.37
N GLY A 247 34.11 -7.73 -4.20
CA GLY A 247 33.35 -6.63 -3.54
C GLY A 247 33.17 -6.83 -2.03
N THR A 248 32.46 -5.89 -1.39
CA THR A 248 32.09 -5.99 0.03
C THR A 248 30.62 -5.67 0.18
N ASP A 249 29.97 -6.35 1.14
CA ASP A 249 28.55 -6.18 1.47
C ASP A 249 27.65 -6.30 0.21
N LEU A 250 27.94 -7.29 -0.62
CA LEU A 250 27.14 -7.56 -1.79
C LEU A 250 25.79 -8.17 -1.36
N VAL A 251 24.68 -7.50 -1.71
CA VAL A 251 23.34 -7.99 -1.47
C VAL A 251 22.53 -7.99 -2.75
N VAL A 252 21.64 -8.96 -2.85
CA VAL A 252 20.65 -9.07 -3.93
C VAL A 252 19.31 -8.53 -3.42
N GLU A 253 18.70 -7.62 -4.14
CA GLU A 253 17.33 -7.13 -3.90
C GLU A 253 16.35 -7.99 -4.70
N LEU A 254 15.39 -8.60 -4.00
CA LEU A 254 14.41 -9.51 -4.59
C LEU A 254 13.13 -8.82 -5.03
N ASN A 255 12.76 -7.72 -4.39
CA ASN A 255 11.54 -6.97 -4.65
C ASN A 255 11.78 -5.78 -5.60
N ASN A 256 10.71 -5.21 -6.13
CA ASN A 256 10.76 -4.01 -6.96
C ASN A 256 10.87 -2.76 -6.08
N ILE A 257 12.03 -2.53 -5.51
CA ILE A 257 12.28 -1.43 -4.58
C ILE A 257 13.35 -0.48 -5.14
N VAL A 258 13.00 0.79 -5.24
CA VAL A 258 13.94 1.89 -5.46
C VAL A 258 14.22 2.53 -4.11
N ASP A 259 15.40 2.31 -3.56
CA ASP A 259 15.80 2.82 -2.25
C ASP A 259 16.70 4.03 -2.43
N LEU A 260 16.29 5.18 -1.92
CA LEU A 260 17.03 6.45 -2.01
C LEU A 260 17.94 6.70 -0.79
N GLU A 261 17.98 5.76 0.18
CA GLU A 261 18.82 5.82 1.38
C GLU A 261 18.70 7.12 2.20
N GLY A 262 17.61 7.86 2.02
CA GLY A 262 17.37 9.15 2.70
C GLY A 262 18.24 10.33 2.21
N ALA A 263 19.05 10.11 1.16
CA ALA A 263 20.02 11.10 0.69
C ALA A 263 19.38 12.21 -0.17
N ALA A 264 18.36 11.88 -0.95
CA ALA A 264 17.74 12.79 -1.91
C ALA A 264 16.20 12.70 -1.91
N ASP A 265 15.55 13.72 -2.47
CA ASP A 265 14.15 13.62 -2.87
C ASP A 265 14.10 12.83 -4.20
N TYR A 266 12.97 12.21 -4.48
CA TYR A 266 12.81 11.37 -5.67
C TYR A 266 12.75 12.21 -6.96
N THR A 267 13.11 11.59 -8.06
CA THR A 267 13.09 12.15 -9.41
C THR A 267 12.09 11.42 -10.31
N LEU A 268 11.83 11.93 -11.50
CA LEU A 268 11.03 11.21 -12.51
C LEU A 268 11.74 9.92 -12.97
N ASP A 269 13.06 9.92 -12.96
CA ASP A 269 13.86 8.73 -13.31
C ASP A 269 13.67 7.59 -12.31
N ASP A 270 13.55 7.90 -11.02
CA ASP A 270 13.26 6.89 -9.99
C ASP A 270 11.87 6.26 -10.16
N ILE A 271 10.89 7.06 -10.58
CA ILE A 271 9.55 6.56 -10.92
C ILE A 271 9.64 5.64 -12.15
N ASN A 272 10.31 6.09 -13.22
CA ASN A 272 10.50 5.30 -14.42
C ASN A 272 11.24 4.00 -14.14
N LYS A 273 12.25 4.03 -13.27
CA LYS A 273 12.97 2.85 -12.83
C LYS A 273 12.06 1.86 -12.09
N GLY A 274 11.22 2.35 -11.17
CA GLY A 274 10.22 1.50 -10.52
C GLY A 274 9.25 0.86 -11.51
N LEU A 275 8.81 1.63 -12.52
CA LEU A 275 7.93 1.14 -13.59
C LEU A 275 8.61 0.11 -14.48
N GLU A 276 9.87 0.35 -14.86
CA GLU A 276 10.66 -0.61 -15.63
C GLU A 276 10.77 -1.95 -14.90
N MET A 277 11.02 -1.93 -13.58
CA MET A 277 11.07 -3.14 -12.76
C MET A 277 9.76 -3.93 -12.84
N VAL A 278 8.63 -3.25 -12.70
CA VAL A 278 7.29 -3.86 -12.78
C VAL A 278 7.00 -4.38 -14.17
N TYR A 279 7.27 -3.58 -15.21
CA TYR A 279 7.06 -3.96 -16.61
C TYR A 279 7.81 -5.23 -16.98
N ARG A 280 9.08 -5.35 -16.56
CA ARG A 280 9.91 -6.55 -16.78
C ARG A 280 9.32 -7.80 -16.13
N ARG A 281 8.54 -7.66 -15.05
CA ARG A 281 7.85 -8.75 -14.34
C ARG A 281 6.40 -8.96 -14.80
N GLY A 282 5.96 -8.23 -15.83
CA GLY A 282 4.65 -8.38 -16.45
C GLY A 282 3.51 -7.68 -15.72
N GLY A 283 3.79 -6.82 -14.75
CA GLY A 283 2.79 -5.96 -14.11
C GLY A 283 2.47 -4.72 -14.95
N ASN A 284 1.29 -4.14 -14.73
CA ASN A 284 0.86 -2.90 -15.36
C ASN A 284 0.27 -1.95 -14.32
N PRO A 285 1.12 -1.28 -13.54
CA PRO A 285 0.67 -0.38 -12.48
C PRO A 285 0.03 0.86 -13.08
N THR A 286 -1.08 1.29 -12.49
CA THR A 286 -1.86 2.43 -12.96
C THR A 286 -1.89 3.58 -11.96
N ILE A 287 -1.56 3.32 -10.70
CA ILE A 287 -1.70 4.28 -9.60
C ILE A 287 -0.41 4.38 -8.81
N ALA A 288 0.03 5.62 -8.58
CA ALA A 288 1.11 5.94 -7.64
C ALA A 288 0.50 6.62 -6.41
N VAL A 289 0.61 5.98 -5.25
CA VAL A 289 0.09 6.49 -3.98
C VAL A 289 1.21 7.15 -3.19
N MET A 290 0.97 8.36 -2.74
CA MET A 290 1.97 9.15 -2.03
C MET A 290 1.35 10.13 -1.03
N SER A 291 2.18 10.71 -0.15
CA SER A 291 1.74 11.80 0.73
C SER A 291 1.46 13.09 -0.08
N ALA A 292 0.68 14.00 0.51
CA ALA A 292 0.35 15.28 -0.13
C ALA A 292 1.60 16.12 -0.46
N GLU A 293 2.64 16.03 0.37
CA GLU A 293 3.91 16.70 0.15
C GLU A 293 4.63 16.17 -1.10
N LYS A 294 4.75 14.86 -1.20
CA LYS A 294 5.37 14.20 -2.36
C LYS A 294 4.57 14.41 -3.64
N LYS A 295 3.24 14.43 -3.56
CA LYS A 295 2.39 14.82 -4.70
C LYS A 295 2.69 16.24 -5.21
N ARG A 296 2.95 17.16 -4.30
CA ARG A 296 3.36 18.52 -4.68
C ARG A 296 4.71 18.53 -5.41
N THR A 297 5.67 17.73 -4.96
CA THR A 297 6.97 17.55 -5.66
C THR A 297 6.75 16.93 -7.03
N PHE A 298 5.90 15.87 -7.14
CA PHE A 298 5.53 15.25 -8.40
C PHE A 298 4.99 16.26 -9.42
N SER A 299 4.03 17.09 -9.02
CA SER A 299 3.48 18.13 -9.88
C SER A 299 4.54 19.15 -10.34
N LYS A 300 5.50 19.50 -9.49
CA LYS A 300 6.62 20.39 -9.85
C LYS A 300 7.55 19.75 -10.88
N LEU A 301 7.91 18.46 -10.68
CA LEU A 301 8.79 17.72 -11.61
C LEU A 301 8.18 17.63 -13.00
N ILE A 302 6.88 17.33 -13.09
CA ILE A 302 6.18 17.26 -14.37
C ILE A 302 6.07 18.63 -15.03
N THR A 303 5.71 19.66 -14.27
CA THR A 303 5.63 21.04 -14.79
C THR A 303 6.99 21.47 -15.32
N ALA A 304 8.08 21.18 -14.64
CA ALA A 304 9.43 21.48 -15.11
C ALA A 304 9.79 20.74 -16.39
N ALA A 305 9.43 19.46 -16.49
CA ALA A 305 9.66 18.65 -17.70
C ALA A 305 8.80 19.10 -18.90
N THR A 306 7.58 19.60 -18.67
CA THR A 306 6.60 19.95 -19.71
C THR A 306 6.76 21.40 -20.23
N THR A 307 7.59 22.21 -19.60
CA THR A 307 7.74 23.65 -19.94
C THR A 307 8.28 23.90 -21.36
N ILE A 308 8.81 22.89 -22.03
CA ILE A 308 9.47 23.03 -23.34
C ILE A 308 8.47 23.10 -24.51
N ASN A 309 7.20 22.70 -24.38
CA ASN A 309 6.29 22.55 -25.52
C ASN A 309 4.95 23.32 -25.44
N ARG A 310 4.79 24.31 -24.57
CA ARG A 310 3.57 25.13 -24.58
C ARG A 310 3.70 26.30 -25.56
N GLY A 311 3.31 26.06 -26.82
CA GLY A 311 3.00 27.12 -27.77
C GLY A 311 1.99 28.09 -27.14
N MET A 312 2.26 29.40 -27.25
CA MET A 312 1.44 30.48 -26.71
C MET A 312 0.01 30.40 -27.24
N LYS A 313 -0.93 29.88 -26.46
CA LYS A 313 -2.35 30.16 -26.60
C LYS A 313 -2.84 30.99 -25.43
N ALA A 314 -3.65 32.01 -25.78
CA ALA A 314 -4.01 33.14 -24.93
C ALA A 314 -4.92 32.85 -23.72
N ASP A 315 -5.26 31.59 -23.44
CA ASP A 315 -6.11 31.18 -22.32
C ASP A 315 -5.27 30.39 -21.30
N ARG A 316 -4.52 31.14 -20.52
CA ARG A 316 -3.64 30.59 -19.48
C ARG A 316 -4.42 30.31 -18.19
N LYS A 317 -5.01 29.14 -18.06
CA LYS A 317 -5.14 28.50 -16.75
C LYS A 317 -3.79 27.87 -16.41
N LEU A 318 -3.12 28.37 -15.40
CA LEU A 318 -1.96 27.67 -14.80
C LEU A 318 -2.49 26.42 -14.10
N ASP A 319 -2.50 25.29 -14.78
CA ASP A 319 -2.69 24.00 -14.16
C ASP A 319 -1.40 23.62 -13.42
N LEU A 320 -1.36 23.98 -12.12
CA LEU A 320 -0.27 23.60 -11.21
C LEU A 320 -0.39 22.17 -10.69
N VAL A 321 -1.40 21.41 -11.10
CA VAL A 321 -1.69 20.07 -10.60
C VAL A 321 -1.63 19.06 -11.74
N ALA A 322 -0.56 18.27 -11.77
CA ALA A 322 -0.52 17.09 -12.60
C ALA A 322 -1.12 15.90 -11.83
N THR A 323 -2.20 15.32 -12.34
CA THR A 323 -2.85 14.13 -11.78
C THR A 323 -2.42 12.85 -12.46
N ALA A 324 -2.12 12.89 -13.75
CA ALA A 324 -1.71 11.74 -14.53
C ALA A 324 -0.50 12.08 -15.38
N VAL A 325 0.35 11.11 -15.61
CA VAL A 325 1.53 11.19 -16.47
C VAL A 325 1.55 10.00 -17.40
N GLU A 326 1.76 10.27 -18.66
CA GLU A 326 2.07 9.25 -19.64
C GLU A 326 3.58 9.01 -19.60
N THR A 327 3.95 7.77 -19.36
CA THR A 327 5.33 7.29 -19.33
C THR A 327 5.53 6.29 -20.46
N ASP A 328 6.77 5.90 -20.71
CA ASP A 328 7.10 4.87 -21.71
C ASP A 328 6.44 3.50 -21.38
N TYR A 329 6.02 3.30 -20.14
CA TYR A 329 5.43 2.07 -19.64
C TYR A 329 3.91 2.16 -19.41
N GLY A 330 3.28 3.28 -19.72
CA GLY A 330 1.84 3.48 -19.60
C GLY A 330 1.46 4.75 -18.83
N MET A 331 0.16 4.93 -18.63
CA MET A 331 -0.37 6.09 -17.90
C MET A 331 -0.44 5.80 -16.41
N ILE A 332 0.14 6.65 -15.61
CA ILE A 332 0.11 6.58 -14.15
C ILE A 332 -0.65 7.76 -13.57
N THR A 333 -1.58 7.47 -12.68
CA THR A 333 -2.30 8.47 -11.91
C THR A 333 -1.68 8.60 -10.53
N ALA A 334 -1.17 9.79 -10.21
CA ALA A 334 -0.65 10.06 -8.87
C ALA A 334 -1.78 10.49 -7.95
N GLU A 335 -1.98 9.75 -6.88
CA GLU A 335 -3.03 9.95 -5.89
C GLU A 335 -2.44 10.27 -4.51
N THR A 336 -3.15 11.10 -3.74
CA THR A 336 -2.72 11.46 -2.40
C THR A 336 -3.45 10.66 -1.34
N HIS A 337 -2.71 10.14 -0.39
CA HIS A 337 -3.28 9.52 0.78
C HIS A 337 -2.81 10.23 2.06
N ARG A 338 -3.74 10.64 2.94
CA ARG A 338 -3.40 11.48 4.11
C ARG A 338 -2.62 10.75 5.20
N MET A 339 -2.79 9.42 5.31
CA MET A 339 -2.08 8.60 6.28
C MET A 339 -0.75 8.05 5.72
N TYR A 340 -0.41 8.38 4.46
CA TYR A 340 0.80 7.85 3.84
C TYR A 340 2.07 8.46 4.43
N ASP A 341 3.13 7.67 4.50
CA ASP A 341 4.44 8.14 4.97
C ASP A 341 5.07 9.11 3.97
N HIS A 342 5.82 10.07 4.49
CA HIS A 342 6.48 11.09 3.66
C HIS A 342 7.71 10.56 2.94
N ASP A 343 8.25 9.44 3.38
CA ASP A 343 9.46 8.82 2.87
C ASP A 343 9.19 7.65 1.92
N ARG A 344 7.92 7.49 1.48
CA ARG A 344 7.48 6.37 0.68
C ARG A 344 6.52 6.77 -0.44
N ILE A 345 6.69 6.15 -1.60
CA ILE A 345 5.74 6.18 -2.73
C ILE A 345 5.55 4.74 -3.18
N ASP A 346 4.30 4.29 -3.31
CA ASP A 346 3.98 2.97 -3.84
C ASP A 346 3.28 3.11 -5.19
N ILE A 347 3.81 2.39 -6.16
CA ILE A 347 3.29 2.31 -7.52
C ILE A 347 2.60 0.96 -7.63
N LEU A 348 1.27 0.96 -7.66
CA LEU A 348 0.47 -0.24 -7.46
C LEU A 348 -0.31 -0.63 -8.72
N ASP A 349 -0.32 -1.92 -9.00
CA ASP A 349 -1.30 -2.56 -9.87
C ASP A 349 -2.44 -3.07 -9.01
N MET A 350 -3.58 -2.36 -9.04
CA MET A 350 -4.73 -2.63 -8.18
C MET A 350 -5.37 -4.00 -8.41
N ASN A 351 -5.11 -4.65 -9.55
CA ASN A 351 -5.71 -5.95 -9.88
C ASN A 351 -5.15 -7.10 -9.04
N TYR A 352 -4.02 -6.89 -8.38
CA TYR A 352 -3.35 -7.92 -7.58
C TYR A 352 -3.52 -7.72 -6.07
N TRP A 353 -4.42 -6.83 -5.65
CA TRP A 353 -4.67 -6.52 -4.25
C TRP A 353 -6.12 -6.76 -3.91
N ASP A 354 -6.37 -7.70 -2.96
CA ASP A 354 -7.70 -8.10 -2.53
C ASP A 354 -7.85 -8.00 -1.02
N ILE A 355 -9.03 -7.57 -0.59
CA ILE A 355 -9.45 -7.61 0.80
C ILE A 355 -10.18 -8.94 1.03
N LYS A 356 -9.69 -9.73 1.96
CA LYS A 356 -10.35 -10.96 2.42
C LYS A 356 -11.04 -10.73 3.73
N TRP A 357 -12.35 -10.76 3.70
CA TRP A 357 -13.17 -10.68 4.90
C TRP A 357 -13.19 -12.04 5.61
N PHE A 358 -12.95 -12.04 6.91
CA PHE A 358 -13.24 -13.18 7.79
C PHE A 358 -14.60 -12.98 8.44
N ASP A 359 -14.87 -11.76 8.90
CA ASP A 359 -16.16 -11.33 9.41
C ASP A 359 -16.43 -9.90 8.93
N ARG A 360 -17.54 -9.72 8.20
CA ARG A 360 -17.90 -8.39 7.69
C ARG A 360 -18.33 -7.50 8.84
N VAL A 361 -18.12 -6.20 8.70
CA VAL A 361 -18.46 -5.21 9.73
C VAL A 361 -19.95 -5.30 10.08
N LYS A 362 -20.25 -5.65 11.34
CA LYS A 362 -21.62 -5.79 11.85
C LYS A 362 -21.75 -5.30 13.29
N GLU A 363 -22.97 -4.94 13.68
CA GLU A 363 -23.31 -4.69 15.08
C GLU A 363 -23.45 -6.03 15.82
N VAL A 364 -22.81 -6.14 16.98
CA VAL A 364 -22.99 -7.28 17.89
C VAL A 364 -24.35 -7.15 18.55
N THR A 365 -25.23 -8.09 18.26
CA THR A 365 -26.59 -8.15 18.83
C THR A 365 -26.61 -8.97 20.11
N GLY A 366 -27.60 -8.69 20.99
CA GLY A 366 -27.79 -9.49 22.22
C GLY A 366 -26.92 -9.10 23.40
N LEU A 367 -26.30 -7.91 23.38
CA LEU A 367 -25.51 -7.43 24.53
C LEU A 367 -26.41 -7.26 25.77
N PRO A 368 -26.04 -7.86 26.93
CA PRO A 368 -26.82 -7.73 28.15
C PRO A 368 -26.79 -6.28 28.67
N LYS A 369 -27.94 -5.77 29.12
CA LYS A 369 -28.02 -4.45 29.73
C LYS A 369 -27.32 -4.47 31.10
N LYS A 370 -26.19 -3.78 31.23
CA LYS A 370 -25.38 -3.71 32.47
C LYS A 370 -25.76 -2.54 33.39
N GLY A 371 -26.54 -1.57 32.92
CA GLY A 371 -26.88 -0.37 33.68
C GLY A 371 -27.89 0.54 32.97
N SER A 372 -27.99 1.79 33.42
CA SER A 372 -28.90 2.79 32.86
C SER A 372 -28.35 3.41 31.55
N TYR A 373 -27.83 2.58 30.67
CA TYR A 373 -27.30 2.95 29.37
C TYR A 373 -27.53 1.83 28.33
N LEU A 374 -27.52 2.21 27.07
CA LEU A 374 -27.50 1.30 25.94
C LEU A 374 -26.08 1.27 25.38
N GLU A 375 -25.50 0.09 25.35
CA GLU A 375 -24.19 -0.17 24.76
C GLU A 375 -24.38 -0.85 23.40
N PHE A 376 -23.52 -0.53 22.44
CA PHE A 376 -23.41 -1.23 21.18
C PHE A 376 -21.94 -1.44 20.85
N VAL A 377 -21.65 -2.51 20.17
CA VAL A 377 -20.30 -2.88 19.71
C VAL A 377 -20.41 -3.17 18.22
N ILE A 378 -19.47 -2.65 17.46
CA ILE A 378 -19.29 -2.94 16.04
C ILE A 378 -18.01 -3.73 15.91
N GLU A 379 -18.08 -4.87 15.25
CA GLU A 379 -16.95 -5.78 15.03
C GLU A 379 -16.80 -6.09 13.56
N GLY A 380 -15.57 -6.44 13.18
CA GLY A 380 -15.25 -6.95 11.86
C GLY A 380 -13.82 -7.48 11.84
N GLY A 381 -13.52 -8.35 10.91
CA GLY A 381 -12.19 -8.92 10.74
C GLY A 381 -11.85 -9.09 9.27
N PHE A 382 -10.69 -8.65 8.86
CA PHE A 382 -10.20 -8.83 7.50
C PHE A 382 -8.70 -9.06 7.45
N GLY A 383 -8.22 -9.52 6.30
CA GLY A 383 -6.81 -9.57 5.95
C GLY A 383 -6.58 -9.05 4.54
N LEU A 384 -5.41 -8.48 4.29
CA LEU A 384 -4.99 -8.04 2.97
C LEU A 384 -4.29 -9.19 2.24
N GLN A 385 -4.69 -9.46 1.01
CA GLN A 385 -4.02 -10.39 0.12
C GLN A 385 -3.34 -9.60 -1.01
N GLY A 386 -2.02 -9.63 -1.06
CA GLY A 386 -1.25 -9.25 -2.25
C GLY A 386 -1.01 -10.49 -3.09
N THR A 387 -1.82 -10.74 -4.11
CA THR A 387 -1.75 -11.96 -4.91
C THR A 387 -0.40 -12.06 -5.62
N GLN A 388 0.09 -10.94 -6.18
CA GLN A 388 1.40 -10.86 -6.81
C GLN A 388 2.04 -9.49 -6.51
N PRO A 389 2.74 -9.34 -5.37
CA PRO A 389 3.34 -8.04 -5.00
C PRO A 389 4.38 -7.54 -6.00
N LEU A 390 5.03 -8.46 -6.74
CA LEU A 390 6.00 -8.12 -7.78
C LEU A 390 5.40 -7.40 -9.01
N ALA A 391 4.06 -7.36 -9.13
CA ALA A 391 3.37 -6.50 -10.10
C ALA A 391 3.27 -5.03 -9.66
N SER A 392 3.86 -4.69 -8.51
CA SER A 392 3.91 -3.35 -7.94
C SER A 392 5.36 -2.98 -7.61
N ALA A 393 5.64 -1.69 -7.43
CA ALA A 393 6.94 -1.19 -7.01
C ALA A 393 6.81 -0.17 -5.89
N SER A 394 7.88 0.04 -5.13
CA SER A 394 7.94 1.07 -4.10
C SER A 394 9.23 1.87 -4.18
N ILE A 395 9.12 3.16 -3.94
CA ILE A 395 10.26 4.06 -3.73
C ILE A 395 10.31 4.33 -2.23
N LEU A 396 11.40 3.93 -1.59
CA LEU A 396 11.57 4.00 -0.14
C LEU A 396 12.68 4.97 0.26
N ASN A 397 12.68 5.34 1.54
CA ASN A 397 13.70 6.20 2.14
C ASN A 397 13.89 7.52 1.38
N ILE A 398 12.81 8.13 0.94
CA ILE A 398 12.83 9.44 0.31
C ILE A 398 13.13 10.49 1.38
N LYS A 399 14.02 11.42 1.08
CA LYS A 399 14.37 12.50 1.99
C LYS A 399 13.12 13.29 2.44
N ARG A 400 13.04 13.56 3.73
CA ARG A 400 12.00 14.39 4.35
C ARG A 400 12.24 15.85 4.10
#